data_4482cb2e9c3af7ec053928657fd79c02
#
_entry.id   4482cb2e9c3af7ec053928657fd79c02
#
_cell.length_a   1.000
_cell.length_b   1.000
_cell.length_c   1.000
_cell.angle_alpha   90.00
_cell.angle_beta   90.00
_cell.angle_gamma   90.00
#
_symmetry.space_group_name_H-M   'P 1'
#
loop_
_entity.id
_entity.type
_entity.pdbx_description
1 polymer ?
#
loop_
_entity_poly.entity_id
_entity_poly.type
_entity_poly.pdbx_seq_one_letter_code
_entity_poly.pdbx_strand_id
1 'polypeptide(L)'
;MKKWLLRYTFHSVAILIVLIILIVLQSFRYENKSVIGTTISDFSLRNIDGKNLALKDYADAKGFIVIFTCNHCPFAKLYTKRLNELNTKYKALGVPLLAINSMDTLIYEDETFEKMQQRAKSQKFNFPYLYDNMQTVGKEFQADHTPHAYVIWKRNNQWTIEYSGAIDDNGAEPTKVTNAFVANAADELLQRKAVSMNETKSIGCAIFYRK
;
A
#
# COMPACT_ATOMS: atom_id res chain seq x y z
N MET A 1 0.91 -52.33 40.61
CA MET A 1 1.77 -51.73 39.59
C MET A 1 1.00 -51.16 38.39
N LYS A 2 0.01 -51.81 37.79
CA LYS A 2 -0.73 -51.31 36.59
C LYS A 2 -1.47 -49.95 36.75
N LYS A 3 -2.03 -49.63 37.91
CA LYS A 3 -2.75 -48.37 38.14
C LYS A 3 -1.86 -47.14 38.22
N TRP A 4 -0.58 -47.27 38.56
CA TRP A 4 0.38 -46.14 38.64
C TRP A 4 0.89 -45.75 37.26
N LEU A 5 1.16 -46.72 36.40
CA LEU A 5 1.58 -46.48 35.02
C LEU A 5 0.46 -45.76 34.19
N LEU A 6 -0.79 -46.11 34.39
CA LEU A 6 -1.91 -45.44 33.71
C LEU A 6 -2.06 -43.95 34.11
N ARG A 7 -1.78 -43.60 35.34
CA ARG A 7 -1.82 -42.22 35.80
C ARG A 7 -0.72 -41.36 35.16
N TYR A 8 0.50 -41.90 35.03
CA TYR A 8 1.64 -41.20 34.40
C TYR A 8 1.39 -40.94 32.90
N THR A 9 0.84 -41.91 32.18
CA THR A 9 0.50 -41.78 30.75
C THR A 9 -0.58 -40.71 30.52
N PHE A 10 -1.58 -40.66 31.40
CA PHE A 10 -2.66 -39.63 31.28
C PHE A 10 -2.14 -38.21 31.50
N HIS A 11 -1.25 -38.01 32.46
CA HIS A 11 -0.67 -36.67 32.69
C HIS A 11 0.27 -36.24 31.55
N SER A 12 1.06 -37.17 31.01
CA SER A 12 1.95 -36.88 29.87
C SER A 12 1.16 -36.53 28.60
N VAL A 13 0.04 -37.22 28.33
CA VAL A 13 -0.85 -36.91 27.19
C VAL A 13 -1.54 -35.55 27.39
N ALA A 14 -2.01 -35.25 28.60
CA ALA A 14 -2.63 -33.96 28.90
C ALA A 14 -1.67 -32.79 28.71
N ILE A 15 -0.40 -32.92 29.17
CA ILE A 15 0.65 -31.90 28.98
C ILE A 15 0.96 -31.71 27.49
N LEU A 16 1.04 -32.81 26.71
CA LEU A 16 1.29 -32.72 25.28
C LEU A 16 0.16 -31.99 24.55
N ILE A 17 -1.09 -32.26 24.90
CA ILE A 17 -2.27 -31.56 24.32
C ILE A 17 -2.23 -30.08 24.67
N VAL A 18 -1.91 -29.70 25.90
CA VAL A 18 -1.79 -28.29 26.31
C VAL A 18 -0.67 -27.59 25.54
N LEU A 19 0.48 -28.23 25.34
CA LEU A 19 1.58 -27.68 24.54
C LEU A 19 1.18 -27.51 23.07
N ILE A 20 0.46 -28.45 22.47
CA ILE A 20 -0.03 -28.35 21.09
C ILE A 20 -1.04 -27.19 20.99
N ILE A 21 -1.95 -27.06 21.95
CA ILE A 21 -2.92 -25.96 21.98
C ILE A 21 -2.20 -24.61 22.10
N LEU A 22 -1.16 -24.50 22.95
CA LEU A 22 -0.38 -23.28 23.07
C LEU A 22 0.39 -22.94 21.79
N ILE A 23 0.96 -23.93 21.10
CA ILE A 23 1.63 -23.73 19.80
C ILE A 23 0.61 -23.28 18.74
N VAL A 24 -0.56 -23.91 18.71
CA VAL A 24 -1.66 -23.53 17.79
C VAL A 24 -2.16 -22.12 18.10
N LEU A 25 -2.33 -21.75 19.36
CA LEU A 25 -2.73 -20.40 19.76
C LEU A 25 -1.65 -19.35 19.45
N GLN A 26 -0.38 -19.71 19.47
CA GLN A 26 0.73 -18.81 19.06
C GLN A 26 0.77 -18.64 17.53
N SER A 27 0.43 -19.67 16.76
CA SER A 27 0.39 -19.57 15.29
C SER A 27 -0.80 -18.75 14.79
N PHE A 28 -1.86 -18.58 15.56
CA PHE A 28 -2.99 -17.68 15.24
C PHE A 28 -2.70 -16.19 15.52
N ARG A 29 -1.58 -15.85 16.16
CA ARG A 29 -1.14 -14.46 16.34
C ARG A 29 -0.28 -13.94 15.18
N TYR A 30 -0.55 -14.32 13.96
CA TYR A 30 -0.07 -13.58 12.80
C TYR A 30 -0.97 -12.34 12.66
N GLU A 31 -0.78 -11.39 13.57
CA GLU A 31 -1.35 -10.06 13.45
C GLU A 31 -0.69 -9.42 12.22
N ASN A 32 -1.47 -9.14 11.18
CA ASN A 32 -1.08 -8.18 10.16
C ASN A 32 -0.83 -6.85 10.89
N LYS A 33 0.43 -6.59 11.19
CA LYS A 33 0.80 -5.35 11.89
C LYS A 33 0.43 -4.19 10.99
N SER A 34 -0.51 -3.35 11.46
CA SER A 34 -0.89 -2.13 10.75
C SER A 34 0.35 -1.30 10.42
N VAL A 35 0.40 -0.77 9.21
CA VAL A 35 1.46 0.13 8.76
C VAL A 35 1.23 1.58 9.18
N ILE A 36 0.06 1.86 9.76
CA ILE A 36 -0.29 3.22 10.21
C ILE A 36 0.69 3.68 11.30
N GLY A 37 1.15 4.92 11.18
CA GLY A 37 2.13 5.50 12.09
C GLY A 37 3.58 5.12 11.80
N THR A 38 3.86 4.20 10.85
CA THR A 38 5.23 3.92 10.42
C THR A 38 5.84 5.07 9.64
N THR A 39 7.12 5.30 9.86
CA THR A 39 7.90 6.31 9.12
C THR A 39 8.44 5.71 7.83
N ILE A 40 8.32 6.48 6.75
CA ILE A 40 8.85 6.15 5.43
C ILE A 40 10.11 6.98 5.18
N SER A 41 11.16 6.33 4.72
CA SER A 41 12.42 6.97 4.31
C SER A 41 12.23 7.80 3.03
N ASP A 42 13.10 8.77 2.82
CA ASP A 42 13.17 9.41 1.50
C ASP A 42 13.65 8.38 0.47
N PHE A 43 12.89 8.21 -0.59
CA PHE A 43 13.26 7.34 -1.69
C PHE A 43 13.47 8.13 -2.97
N SER A 44 14.23 7.56 -3.91
CA SER A 44 14.46 8.14 -5.22
C SER A 44 14.22 7.06 -6.28
N LEU A 45 13.20 7.25 -7.10
CA LEU A 45 12.80 6.31 -8.14
C LEU A 45 12.82 6.96 -9.52
N ARG A 46 13.08 6.16 -10.55
CA ARG A 46 13.04 6.61 -11.95
C ARG A 46 11.59 6.89 -12.36
N ASN A 47 11.31 8.14 -12.76
CA ASN A 47 10.03 8.54 -13.33
C ASN A 47 9.99 8.25 -14.84
N ILE A 48 8.77 8.14 -15.39
CA ILE A 48 8.52 7.88 -16.83
C ILE A 48 9.16 8.89 -17.79
N ASP A 49 9.52 10.09 -17.33
CA ASP A 49 10.29 11.10 -18.09
C ASP A 49 11.80 10.78 -18.15
N GLY A 50 12.23 9.68 -17.51
CA GLY A 50 13.61 9.22 -17.44
C GLY A 50 14.43 9.83 -16.31
N LYS A 51 13.92 10.82 -15.58
CA LYS A 51 14.59 11.46 -14.44
C LYS A 51 14.28 10.73 -13.14
N ASN A 52 15.18 10.79 -12.19
CA ASN A 52 14.88 10.36 -10.83
C ASN A 52 14.07 11.43 -10.10
N LEU A 53 13.13 10.97 -9.27
CA LEU A 53 12.29 11.79 -8.43
C LEU A 53 12.30 11.25 -7.01
N ALA A 54 12.54 12.13 -6.04
CA ALA A 54 12.55 11.83 -4.61
C ALA A 54 11.50 12.66 -3.86
N LEU A 55 11.09 12.22 -2.66
CA LEU A 55 10.16 13.00 -1.83
C LEU A 55 10.75 14.38 -1.46
N LYS A 56 12.06 14.45 -1.21
CA LYS A 56 12.76 15.71 -0.90
C LYS A 56 12.73 16.75 -2.02
N ASP A 57 12.46 16.35 -3.28
CA ASP A 57 12.34 17.29 -4.41
C ASP A 57 11.08 18.16 -4.30
N TYR A 58 10.18 17.83 -3.37
CA TYR A 58 8.94 18.55 -3.07
C TYR A 58 9.08 19.31 -1.74
N ALA A 59 9.85 20.40 -1.73
CA ALA A 59 10.16 21.15 -0.51
C ALA A 59 8.92 21.61 0.26
N ASP A 60 7.87 22.02 -0.47
CA ASP A 60 6.64 22.59 0.10
C ASP A 60 5.53 21.53 0.32
N ALA A 61 5.81 20.24 0.09
CA ALA A 61 4.81 19.20 0.32
C ALA A 61 4.48 19.05 1.80
N LYS A 62 3.19 19.02 2.09
CA LYS A 62 2.63 18.72 3.41
C LYS A 62 2.48 17.22 3.62
N GLY A 63 2.22 16.51 2.52
CA GLY A 63 2.04 15.07 2.45
C GLY A 63 2.03 14.59 1.00
N PHE A 64 1.84 13.30 0.79
CA PHE A 64 1.70 12.69 -0.54
C PHE A 64 0.56 11.68 -0.54
N ILE A 65 -0.13 11.58 -1.66
CA ILE A 65 -0.94 10.42 -2.01
C ILE A 65 -0.02 9.48 -2.77
N VAL A 66 0.27 8.31 -2.22
CA VAL A 66 1.11 7.28 -2.85
C VAL A 66 0.22 6.13 -3.29
N ILE A 67 0.26 5.78 -4.57
CA ILE A 67 -0.56 4.72 -5.14
C ILE A 67 0.33 3.65 -5.76
N PHE A 68 0.40 2.47 -5.16
CA PHE A 68 0.98 1.31 -5.84
C PHE A 68 -0.01 0.85 -6.90
N THR A 69 0.43 0.89 -8.15
CA THR A 69 -0.39 0.58 -9.34
C THR A 69 0.45 -0.17 -10.36
N CYS A 70 -0.19 -0.72 -11.38
CA CYS A 70 0.51 -1.46 -12.42
C CYS A 70 -0.21 -1.35 -13.78
N ASN A 71 0.43 -1.84 -14.83
CA ASN A 71 -0.10 -1.72 -16.18
C ASN A 71 -1.15 -2.77 -16.53
N HIS A 72 -0.95 -4.03 -16.11
CA HIS A 72 -1.79 -5.15 -16.52
C HIS A 72 -3.09 -5.27 -15.71
N CYS A 73 -3.07 -4.91 -14.41
CA CYS A 73 -4.16 -5.17 -13.48
C CYS A 73 -5.48 -4.48 -13.90
N PRO A 74 -6.57 -5.22 -14.12
CA PRO A 74 -7.87 -4.64 -14.48
C PRO A 74 -8.40 -3.71 -13.38
N PHE A 75 -8.20 -4.04 -12.11
CA PHE A 75 -8.60 -3.19 -11.00
C PHE A 75 -7.87 -1.84 -11.00
N ALA A 76 -6.55 -1.83 -11.25
CA ALA A 76 -5.77 -0.60 -11.34
C ALA A 76 -6.21 0.28 -12.54
N LYS A 77 -6.62 -0.35 -13.65
CA LYS A 77 -7.11 0.36 -14.83
C LYS A 77 -8.39 1.17 -14.59
N LEU A 78 -9.26 0.71 -13.69
CA LEU A 78 -10.52 1.38 -13.34
C LEU A 78 -10.30 2.77 -12.72
N TYR A 79 -9.15 2.99 -12.11
CA TYR A 79 -8.89 4.21 -11.34
C TYR A 79 -8.16 5.30 -12.13
N THR A 80 -7.71 5.06 -13.35
CA THR A 80 -6.88 6.00 -14.12
C THR A 80 -7.41 7.45 -14.12
N LYS A 81 -8.69 7.63 -14.43
CA LYS A 81 -9.32 8.96 -14.45
C LYS A 81 -9.33 9.59 -13.04
N ARG A 82 -9.73 8.81 -12.03
CA ARG A 82 -9.79 9.28 -10.62
C ARG A 82 -8.43 9.67 -10.07
N LEU A 83 -7.35 8.96 -10.45
CA LEU A 83 -5.99 9.34 -10.05
C LEU A 83 -5.59 10.69 -10.64
N ASN A 84 -5.94 10.96 -11.92
CA ASN A 84 -5.73 12.27 -12.54
C ASN A 84 -6.52 13.38 -11.79
N GLU A 85 -7.77 13.12 -11.44
CA GLU A 85 -8.63 14.04 -10.69
C GLU A 85 -8.08 14.29 -9.28
N LEU A 86 -7.66 13.23 -8.56
CA LEU A 86 -7.01 13.36 -7.26
C LEU A 86 -5.75 14.21 -7.33
N ASN A 87 -4.85 13.93 -8.29
CA ASN A 87 -3.64 14.74 -8.43
C ASN A 87 -3.96 16.20 -8.74
N THR A 88 -4.91 16.46 -9.65
CA THR A 88 -5.33 17.83 -9.98
C THR A 88 -5.80 18.59 -8.75
N LYS A 89 -6.64 17.96 -7.92
CA LYS A 89 -7.17 18.57 -6.69
C LYS A 89 -6.08 18.80 -5.64
N TYR A 90 -5.32 17.75 -5.31
CA TYR A 90 -4.48 17.76 -4.11
C TYR A 90 -3.07 18.32 -4.33
N LYS A 91 -2.53 18.26 -5.56
CA LYS A 91 -1.23 18.87 -5.88
C LYS A 91 -1.22 20.37 -5.57
N ALA A 92 -2.27 21.08 -5.93
CA ALA A 92 -2.40 22.51 -5.65
C ALA A 92 -2.51 22.83 -4.14
N LEU A 93 -2.87 21.86 -3.31
CA LEU A 93 -2.98 21.98 -1.86
C LEU A 93 -1.71 21.54 -1.11
N GLY A 94 -0.65 21.15 -1.85
CA GLY A 94 0.61 20.67 -1.30
C GLY A 94 0.61 19.18 -0.97
N VAL A 95 -0.28 18.39 -1.60
CA VAL A 95 -0.37 16.91 -1.42
C VAL A 95 -0.36 16.24 -2.81
N PRO A 96 0.78 16.25 -3.53
CA PRO A 96 0.86 15.65 -4.85
C PRO A 96 0.69 14.13 -4.80
N LEU A 97 0.20 13.54 -5.92
CA LEU A 97 0.07 12.11 -6.10
C LEU A 97 1.34 11.55 -6.76
N LEU A 98 1.86 10.45 -6.21
CA LEU A 98 2.92 9.64 -6.77
C LEU A 98 2.39 8.23 -7.04
N ALA A 99 2.36 7.80 -8.29
CA ALA A 99 2.05 6.43 -8.64
C ALA A 99 3.35 5.61 -8.70
N ILE A 100 3.37 4.42 -8.12
CA ILE A 100 4.56 3.56 -8.04
C ILE A 100 4.23 2.19 -8.62
N ASN A 101 5.10 1.70 -9.51
CA ASN A 101 5.04 0.35 -10.03
C ASN A 101 6.18 -0.49 -9.44
N SER A 102 5.82 -1.42 -8.56
CA SER A 102 6.71 -2.39 -7.92
C SER A 102 6.46 -3.83 -8.41
N MET A 103 5.79 -4.00 -9.56
CA MET A 103 5.55 -5.32 -10.13
C MET A 103 6.85 -5.93 -10.69
N ASP A 104 6.98 -7.24 -10.57
CA ASP A 104 8.13 -7.94 -11.12
C ASP A 104 7.99 -8.12 -12.63
N THR A 105 8.89 -7.50 -13.39
CA THR A 105 8.95 -7.62 -14.85
C THR A 105 9.38 -8.99 -15.35
N LEU A 106 9.97 -9.83 -14.49
CA LEU A 106 10.27 -11.23 -14.82
C LEU A 106 9.01 -12.09 -14.83
N ILE A 107 7.96 -11.66 -14.13
CA ILE A 107 6.66 -12.35 -14.08
C ILE A 107 5.68 -11.72 -15.05
N TYR A 108 5.71 -10.39 -15.17
CA TYR A 108 4.74 -9.61 -15.94
C TYR A 108 5.43 -8.76 -17.02
N GLU A 109 5.40 -9.20 -18.26
CA GLU A 109 6.01 -8.50 -19.42
C GLU A 109 5.41 -7.10 -19.67
N ASP A 110 4.19 -6.86 -19.21
CA ASP A 110 3.51 -5.56 -19.34
C ASP A 110 4.03 -4.49 -18.35
N GLU A 111 4.90 -4.84 -17.42
CA GLU A 111 5.37 -3.92 -16.35
C GLU A 111 6.73 -3.31 -16.63
N THR A 112 7.24 -3.43 -17.86
CA THR A 112 8.51 -2.80 -18.26
C THR A 112 8.40 -1.28 -18.26
N PHE A 113 9.56 -0.62 -18.11
CA PHE A 113 9.61 0.84 -18.10
C PHE A 113 9.01 1.47 -19.36
N GLU A 114 9.26 0.88 -20.52
CA GLU A 114 8.72 1.31 -21.82
C GLU A 114 7.20 1.19 -21.86
N LYS A 115 6.64 0.12 -21.30
CA LYS A 115 5.17 -0.05 -21.19
C LYS A 115 4.55 0.96 -20.21
N MET A 116 5.24 1.28 -19.13
CA MET A 116 4.81 2.36 -18.21
C MET A 116 4.73 3.69 -18.95
N GLN A 117 5.76 4.05 -19.75
CA GLN A 117 5.78 5.27 -20.56
C GLN A 117 4.63 5.30 -21.58
N GLN A 118 4.40 4.19 -22.29
CA GLN A 118 3.31 4.06 -23.25
C GLN A 118 1.95 4.26 -22.59
N ARG A 119 1.73 3.60 -21.44
CA ARG A 119 0.48 3.74 -20.67
C ARG A 119 0.27 5.16 -20.19
N ALA A 120 1.28 5.77 -19.57
CA ALA A 120 1.16 7.13 -19.06
C ALA A 120 0.83 8.13 -20.17
N LYS A 121 1.43 7.99 -21.35
CA LYS A 121 1.14 8.79 -22.53
C LYS A 121 -0.30 8.57 -23.04
N SER A 122 -0.70 7.31 -23.23
CA SER A 122 -2.04 6.96 -23.76
C SER A 122 -3.16 7.36 -22.82
N GLN A 123 -2.95 7.25 -21.52
CA GLN A 123 -3.93 7.57 -20.48
C GLN A 123 -3.80 9.01 -19.96
N LYS A 124 -2.87 9.80 -20.53
CA LYS A 124 -2.65 11.20 -20.19
C LYS A 124 -2.45 11.43 -18.69
N PHE A 125 -1.53 10.63 -18.07
CA PHE A 125 -1.22 10.80 -16.65
C PHE A 125 -0.70 12.21 -16.39
N ASN A 126 -1.28 12.88 -15.42
CA ASN A 126 -0.86 14.22 -14.98
C ASN A 126 -0.04 14.18 -13.67
N PHE A 127 0.38 12.99 -13.26
CA PHE A 127 1.15 12.69 -12.05
C PHE A 127 2.42 11.88 -12.40
N PRO A 128 3.46 11.89 -11.56
CA PRO A 128 4.61 11.01 -11.70
C PRO A 128 4.23 9.53 -11.62
N TYR A 129 4.81 8.73 -12.52
CA TYR A 129 4.68 7.28 -12.50
C TYR A 129 6.05 6.66 -12.37
N LEU A 130 6.35 6.18 -11.17
CA LEU A 130 7.67 5.81 -10.69
C LEU A 130 7.92 4.32 -10.82
N TYR A 131 9.10 3.95 -11.30
CA TYR A 131 9.51 2.56 -11.49
C TYR A 131 10.34 2.08 -10.30
N ASP A 132 9.77 1.27 -9.44
CA ASP A 132 10.41 0.61 -8.30
C ASP A 132 10.91 -0.78 -8.72
N ASN A 133 11.86 -0.82 -9.67
CA ASN A 133 12.40 -2.06 -10.22
C ASN A 133 13.02 -2.99 -9.16
N MET A 134 13.61 -2.43 -8.11
CA MET A 134 14.20 -3.19 -7.00
C MET A 134 13.18 -3.59 -5.94
N GLN A 135 11.94 -3.11 -6.07
CA GLN A 135 10.84 -3.38 -5.15
C GLN A 135 11.12 -2.95 -3.69
N THR A 136 12.06 -2.03 -3.50
CA THR A 136 12.48 -1.58 -2.17
C THR A 136 11.41 -0.71 -1.52
N VAL A 137 10.81 0.19 -2.30
CA VAL A 137 9.76 1.09 -1.81
C VAL A 137 8.47 0.31 -1.56
N GLY A 138 8.12 -0.61 -2.45
CA GLY A 138 6.98 -1.50 -2.24
C GLY A 138 7.09 -2.33 -0.95
N LYS A 139 8.29 -2.87 -0.67
CA LYS A 139 8.56 -3.61 0.57
C LYS A 139 8.48 -2.72 1.81
N GLU A 140 9.00 -1.48 1.75
CA GLU A 140 8.97 -0.54 2.87
C GLU A 140 7.53 -0.14 3.23
N PHE A 141 6.68 0.12 2.23
CA PHE A 141 5.26 0.39 2.44
C PHE A 141 4.44 -0.85 2.79
N GLN A 142 5.00 -2.07 2.67
CA GLN A 142 4.28 -3.33 2.77
C GLN A 142 3.09 -3.40 1.80
N ALA A 143 3.26 -2.84 0.61
CA ALA A 143 2.24 -2.87 -0.42
C ALA A 143 2.07 -4.29 -0.95
N ASP A 144 0.86 -4.82 -0.93
CA ASP A 144 0.59 -6.24 -1.26
C ASP A 144 -0.27 -6.40 -2.52
N HIS A 145 -0.96 -5.34 -2.94
CA HIS A 145 -1.84 -5.36 -4.11
C HIS A 145 -1.67 -4.12 -4.99
N THR A 146 -2.25 -4.17 -6.19
CA THR A 146 -2.44 -3.02 -7.07
C THR A 146 -3.90 -2.93 -7.54
N PRO A 147 -4.63 -1.79 -7.29
CA PRO A 147 -4.12 -0.61 -6.62
C PRO A 147 -4.11 -0.76 -5.09
N HIS A 148 -3.08 -0.22 -4.43
CA HIS A 148 -3.03 -0.02 -2.98
C HIS A 148 -2.65 1.43 -2.71
N ALA A 149 -3.46 2.13 -1.95
CA ALA A 149 -3.30 3.57 -1.70
C ALA A 149 -2.79 3.85 -0.30
N TYR A 150 -1.93 4.87 -0.20
CA TYR A 150 -1.43 5.41 1.05
C TYR A 150 -1.54 6.93 1.04
N VAL A 151 -1.76 7.52 2.20
CA VAL A 151 -1.52 8.95 2.42
C VAL A 151 -0.42 9.05 3.46
N ILE A 152 0.72 9.64 3.07
CA ILE A 152 1.81 9.94 4.00
C ILE A 152 1.80 11.43 4.31
N TRP A 153 2.12 11.77 5.56
CA TRP A 153 2.07 13.14 6.05
C TRP A 153 3.34 13.52 6.77
N LYS A 154 3.75 14.79 6.66
CA LYS A 154 4.95 15.29 7.33
C LYS A 154 4.69 15.49 8.83
N ARG A 155 5.33 14.66 9.67
CA ARG A 155 5.29 14.74 11.13
C ARG A 155 6.71 14.86 11.64
N ASN A 156 7.02 15.90 12.41
CA ASN A 156 8.36 16.08 12.99
C ASN A 156 9.50 15.92 11.95
N ASN A 157 9.30 16.47 10.78
CA ASN A 157 10.21 16.38 9.63
C ASN A 157 10.42 14.96 9.06
N GLN A 158 9.54 14.01 9.39
CA GLN A 158 9.51 12.64 8.87
C GLN A 158 8.20 12.40 8.11
N TRP A 159 8.23 11.48 7.13
CA TRP A 159 7.03 11.04 6.41
C TRP A 159 6.41 9.87 7.13
N THR A 160 5.18 10.03 7.62
CA THR A 160 4.46 9.01 8.39
C THR A 160 3.23 8.56 7.63
N ILE A 161 2.97 7.25 7.58
CA ILE A 161 1.75 6.69 6.97
C ILE A 161 0.56 7.03 7.87
N GLU A 162 -0.37 7.79 7.34
CA GLU A 162 -1.62 8.18 8.02
C GLU A 162 -2.84 7.45 7.46
N TYR A 163 -2.75 6.90 6.25
CA TYR A 163 -3.78 6.07 5.63
C TYR A 163 -3.15 4.95 4.81
N SER A 164 -3.79 3.77 4.82
CA SER A 164 -3.47 2.61 3.98
C SER A 164 -4.73 1.88 3.55
N GLY A 165 -4.88 1.56 2.25
CA GLY A 165 -6.00 0.77 1.79
C GLY A 165 -6.50 1.05 0.39
N ALA A 166 -7.82 0.98 0.19
CA ALA A 166 -8.49 1.26 -1.07
C ALA A 166 -8.51 2.76 -1.41
N ILE A 167 -8.65 3.09 -2.70
CA ILE A 167 -8.81 4.49 -3.14
C ILE A 167 -10.19 5.01 -2.74
N ASP A 168 -11.21 4.21 -2.98
CA ASP A 168 -12.62 4.42 -2.61
C ASP A 168 -13.35 3.09 -2.47
N ASP A 169 -14.65 3.12 -2.18
CA ASP A 169 -15.48 1.94 -1.97
C ASP A 169 -16.11 1.37 -3.25
N ASN A 170 -15.87 1.98 -4.44
CA ASN A 170 -16.44 1.48 -5.69
C ASN A 170 -15.53 1.69 -6.90
N GLY A 171 -14.62 0.73 -7.14
CA GLY A 171 -13.72 0.76 -8.29
C GLY A 171 -14.44 0.74 -9.64
N ALA A 172 -15.48 -0.06 -9.76
CA ALA A 172 -16.17 -0.30 -11.03
C ALA A 172 -17.06 0.88 -11.46
N GLU A 173 -17.80 1.48 -10.52
CA GLU A 173 -18.81 2.49 -10.79
C GLU A 173 -18.52 3.80 -10.03
N PRO A 174 -17.76 4.74 -10.64
CA PRO A 174 -17.37 5.99 -9.99
C PRO A 174 -18.53 6.83 -9.45
N THR A 175 -19.69 6.76 -10.11
CA THR A 175 -20.89 7.49 -9.70
C THR A 175 -21.60 6.92 -8.48
N LYS A 176 -21.23 5.70 -8.08
CA LYS A 176 -21.76 5.02 -6.90
C LYS A 176 -20.77 5.05 -5.72
N VAL A 177 -19.67 5.78 -5.82
CA VAL A 177 -18.75 5.98 -4.69
C VAL A 177 -19.47 6.74 -3.58
N THR A 178 -19.54 6.13 -2.40
CA THR A 178 -20.08 6.73 -1.18
C THR A 178 -18.98 7.15 -0.21
N ASN A 179 -17.83 6.46 -0.25
CA ASN A 179 -16.67 6.74 0.57
C ASN A 179 -15.41 6.87 -0.29
N ALA A 180 -14.96 8.10 -0.50
CA ALA A 180 -13.72 8.42 -1.19
C ALA A 180 -12.55 8.42 -0.20
N PHE A 181 -12.10 7.24 0.24
CA PHE A 181 -11.19 7.05 1.39
C PHE A 181 -9.92 7.91 1.31
N VAL A 182 -9.20 7.87 0.19
CA VAL A 182 -7.98 8.66 0.00
C VAL A 182 -8.26 10.16 0.05
N ALA A 183 -9.36 10.59 -0.59
CA ALA A 183 -9.76 12.00 -0.59
C ALA A 183 -10.14 12.46 0.83
N ASN A 184 -10.92 11.65 1.54
CA ASN A 184 -11.33 11.96 2.91
C ASN A 184 -10.11 12.06 3.85
N ALA A 185 -9.18 11.10 3.76
CA ALA A 185 -7.95 11.13 4.55
C ALA A 185 -7.10 12.39 4.28
N ALA A 186 -6.92 12.75 3.00
CA ALA A 186 -6.18 13.95 2.62
C ALA A 186 -6.88 15.23 3.08
N ASP A 187 -8.21 15.31 2.96
CA ASP A 187 -9.02 16.47 3.39
C ASP A 187 -8.97 16.64 4.91
N GLU A 188 -9.06 15.54 5.69
CA GLU A 188 -8.94 15.57 7.15
C GLU A 188 -7.55 16.05 7.61
N LEU A 189 -6.48 15.55 6.99
CA LEU A 189 -5.11 15.97 7.29
C LEU A 189 -4.85 17.44 6.93
N LEU A 190 -5.38 17.92 5.81
CA LEU A 190 -5.34 19.33 5.44
C LEU A 190 -6.05 20.22 6.45
N GLN A 191 -7.10 19.70 7.09
CA GLN A 191 -7.83 20.37 8.19
C GLN A 191 -7.16 20.18 9.56
N ARG A 192 -5.96 19.55 9.61
CA ARG A 192 -5.23 19.21 10.85
C ARG A 192 -5.99 18.25 11.79
N LYS A 193 -6.86 17.42 11.23
CA LYS A 193 -7.58 16.37 11.94
C LYS A 193 -6.82 15.03 11.82
N ALA A 194 -7.09 14.13 12.74
CA ALA A 194 -6.72 12.73 12.59
C ALA A 194 -7.59 12.09 11.48
N VAL A 195 -7.03 11.10 10.77
CA VAL A 195 -7.77 10.34 9.76
C VAL A 195 -8.78 9.44 10.47
N SER A 196 -10.07 9.67 10.20
CA SER A 196 -11.17 8.96 10.87
C SER A 196 -11.25 7.48 10.46
N MET A 197 -10.91 7.16 9.20
CA MET A 197 -10.80 5.80 8.69
C MET A 197 -9.42 5.64 8.06
N ASN A 198 -8.44 5.30 8.91
CA ASN A 198 -7.04 5.27 8.52
C ASN A 198 -6.59 3.97 7.84
N GLU A 199 -7.41 2.91 7.89
CA GLU A 199 -7.10 1.64 7.25
C GLU A 199 -8.34 1.02 6.62
N THR A 200 -8.22 0.58 5.36
CA THR A 200 -9.27 -0.13 4.63
C THR A 200 -8.67 -1.27 3.81
N LYS A 201 -9.49 -2.23 3.40
CA LYS A 201 -9.02 -3.34 2.58
C LYS A 201 -8.85 -2.91 1.13
N SER A 202 -7.63 -2.97 0.59
CA SER A 202 -7.38 -2.88 -0.85
C SER A 202 -7.77 -4.19 -1.55
N ILE A 203 -8.21 -4.07 -2.81
CA ILE A 203 -8.55 -5.22 -3.67
C ILE A 203 -7.86 -5.03 -5.01
N GLY A 204 -7.14 -6.07 -5.47
CA GLY A 204 -6.41 -5.98 -6.72
C GLY A 204 -5.48 -7.17 -6.97
N CYS A 205 -4.59 -7.00 -7.94
CA CYS A 205 -3.59 -8.01 -8.27
C CYS A 205 -2.44 -7.99 -7.26
N ALA A 206 -2.02 -9.16 -6.78
CA ALA A 206 -0.94 -9.27 -5.81
C ALA A 206 0.40 -8.77 -6.36
N ILE A 207 1.19 -8.12 -5.52
CA ILE A 207 2.58 -7.79 -5.81
C ILE A 207 3.46 -8.95 -5.32
N PHE A 208 4.17 -9.59 -6.24
CA PHE A 208 5.13 -10.64 -5.91
C PHE A 208 6.52 -10.03 -5.74
N TYR A 209 7.07 -10.12 -4.55
CA TYR A 209 8.39 -9.60 -4.23
C TYR A 209 9.48 -10.64 -4.49
N ARG A 210 10.53 -10.20 -5.19
CA ARG A 210 11.75 -11.01 -5.36
C ARG A 210 12.41 -11.26 -3.99
N LYS A 211 12.96 -12.46 -3.83
CA LYS A 211 13.72 -12.88 -2.65
C LYS A 211 15.09 -12.23 -2.62
#